data_c9e391e6049339e09722c434946cc8fc
#
_entry.id   c9e391e6049339e09722c434946cc8fc
#
_cell.length_a   1.000
_cell.length_b   1.000
_cell.length_c   1.000
_cell.angle_alpha   90.00
_cell.angle_beta   90.00
_cell.angle_gamma   90.00
#
_symmetry.space_group_name_H-M   'P 1'
#
loop_
_entity.id
_entity.type
_entity.pdbx_description
1 polymer ?
#
loop_
_entity_poly.entity_id
_entity_poly.type
_entity_poly.pdbx_seq_one_letter_code
_entity_poly.pdbx_strand_id
1 'polypeptide(L)'
;MKIIMLGAPGAGKGTQAKMIADKYVIPHISTGDIFRANIKNGTALGMEAKGYMDQGMLVPDELTVKILLDRVAQEDCKNGYVLDGFPRTIPQAEVLDKALTELNDKIDFAINVDVPDENIIRRMSGRRACLNCGATYHIAHVPPKTEGICDRCGNELILRDDDKEETVKNRLTVYHEQTQPLIDFYTAKGVLKDVDGTQDMQVVFDNIIACLEA
;
A
#
# COMPACT_ATOMS: atom_id res chain seq x y z
N MET A 1 -8.44 -0.81 15.99
CA MET A 1 -8.35 -1.87 14.95
C MET A 1 -7.13 -1.61 14.08
N LYS A 2 -6.24 -2.60 13.94
CA LYS A 2 -4.99 -2.51 13.17
C LYS A 2 -5.04 -3.46 11.98
N ILE A 3 -4.95 -2.91 10.78
CA ILE A 3 -5.17 -3.62 9.53
C ILE A 3 -3.91 -3.54 8.66
N ILE A 4 -3.53 -4.66 8.07
CA ILE A 4 -2.50 -4.73 7.02
C ILE A 4 -3.18 -4.99 5.68
N MET A 5 -2.79 -4.24 4.65
CA MET A 5 -3.20 -4.47 3.26
C MET A 5 -2.13 -5.24 2.51
N LEU A 6 -2.44 -6.46 2.09
CA LEU A 6 -1.61 -7.34 1.26
C LEU A 6 -2.14 -7.38 -0.19
N GLY A 7 -1.31 -7.84 -1.11
CA GLY A 7 -1.62 -7.97 -2.53
C GLY A 7 -0.58 -7.32 -3.42
N ALA A 8 -0.60 -7.66 -4.70
CA ALA A 8 0.36 -7.21 -5.70
C ALA A 8 0.40 -5.67 -5.88
N PRO A 9 1.51 -5.08 -6.37
CA PRO A 9 1.53 -3.67 -6.74
C PRO A 9 0.45 -3.39 -7.80
N GLY A 10 -0.39 -2.38 -7.58
CA GLY A 10 -1.51 -2.08 -8.51
C GLY A 10 -2.82 -2.83 -8.22
N ALA A 11 -2.89 -3.72 -7.22
CA ALA A 11 -4.11 -4.44 -6.83
C ALA A 11 -5.25 -3.53 -6.29
N GLY A 12 -4.95 -2.27 -5.96
CA GLY A 12 -5.95 -1.33 -5.42
C GLY A 12 -5.86 -1.13 -3.91
N LYS A 13 -4.88 -1.72 -3.24
CA LYS A 13 -4.68 -1.62 -1.78
C LYS A 13 -4.81 -0.21 -1.23
N GLY A 14 -4.08 0.76 -1.80
CA GLY A 14 -4.09 2.14 -1.32
C GLY A 14 -5.43 2.83 -1.45
N THR A 15 -6.25 2.47 -2.43
CA THR A 15 -7.62 2.97 -2.57
C THR A 15 -8.50 2.39 -1.46
N GLN A 16 -8.46 1.08 -1.28
CA GLN A 16 -9.21 0.40 -0.23
C GLN A 16 -8.76 0.83 1.17
N ALA A 17 -7.45 0.97 1.40
CA ALA A 17 -6.90 1.45 2.66
C ALA A 17 -7.43 2.84 3.05
N LYS A 18 -7.53 3.77 2.08
CA LYS A 18 -8.11 5.10 2.32
C LYS A 18 -9.59 5.04 2.68
N MET A 19 -10.37 4.23 1.95
CA MET A 19 -11.80 4.06 2.22
C MET A 19 -12.04 3.43 3.61
N ILE A 20 -11.22 2.45 4.00
CA ILE A 20 -11.25 1.83 5.34
C ILE A 20 -10.89 2.88 6.41
N ALA A 21 -9.80 3.62 6.20
CA ALA A 21 -9.34 4.66 7.11
C ALA A 21 -10.40 5.74 7.35
N ASP A 22 -11.08 6.17 6.28
CA ASP A 22 -12.16 7.14 6.34
C ASP A 22 -13.40 6.58 7.10
N LYS A 23 -13.78 5.31 6.83
CA LYS A 23 -14.94 4.67 7.49
C LYS A 23 -14.73 4.51 9.00
N TYR A 24 -13.54 4.05 9.40
CA TYR A 24 -13.24 3.75 10.82
C TYR A 24 -12.54 4.91 11.55
N VAL A 25 -12.30 6.04 10.89
CA VAL A 25 -11.64 7.23 11.45
C VAL A 25 -10.28 6.87 12.07
N ILE A 26 -9.48 6.09 11.35
CA ILE A 26 -8.12 5.68 11.72
C ILE A 26 -7.12 6.11 10.63
N PRO A 27 -5.84 6.36 10.96
CA PRO A 27 -4.86 6.80 9.98
C PRO A 27 -4.54 5.72 8.93
N HIS A 28 -4.45 6.15 7.66
CA HIS A 28 -3.85 5.39 6.58
C HIS A 28 -2.35 5.66 6.55
N ILE A 29 -1.54 4.62 6.70
CA ILE A 29 -0.08 4.69 6.72
C ILE A 29 0.47 3.93 5.52
N SER A 30 0.97 4.67 4.53
CA SER A 30 1.57 4.11 3.32
C SER A 30 3.07 4.37 3.31
N THR A 31 3.88 3.32 3.41
CA THR A 31 5.35 3.43 3.31
C THR A 31 5.77 3.99 1.96
N GLY A 32 5.07 3.62 0.88
CA GLY A 32 5.32 4.18 -0.44
C GLY A 32 5.08 5.69 -0.50
N ASP A 33 4.04 6.20 0.17
CA ASP A 33 3.76 7.65 0.20
C ASP A 33 4.78 8.38 1.08
N ILE A 34 5.21 7.78 2.18
CA ILE A 34 6.26 8.33 3.05
C ILE A 34 7.57 8.48 2.25
N PHE A 35 7.99 7.44 1.52
CA PHE A 35 9.19 7.52 0.69
C PHE A 35 9.05 8.57 -0.43
N ARG A 36 7.93 8.60 -1.13
CA ARG A 36 7.68 9.61 -2.18
C ARG A 36 7.70 11.04 -1.64
N ALA A 37 7.17 11.28 -0.46
CA ALA A 37 7.25 12.59 0.20
C ALA A 37 8.71 12.97 0.51
N ASN A 38 9.51 12.02 1.00
CA ASN A 38 10.94 12.22 1.26
C ASN A 38 11.74 12.48 -0.04
N ILE A 39 11.43 11.76 -1.13
CA ILE A 39 12.02 11.99 -2.46
C ILE A 39 11.70 13.42 -2.94
N LYS A 40 10.43 13.82 -2.86
CA LYS A 40 9.99 15.18 -3.24
C LYS A 40 10.70 16.28 -2.45
N ASN A 41 10.95 16.04 -1.17
CA ASN A 41 11.63 16.99 -0.29
C ASN A 41 13.16 16.90 -0.36
N GLY A 42 13.73 16.01 -1.18
CA GLY A 42 15.17 15.86 -1.36
C GLY A 42 15.94 15.42 -0.11
N THR A 43 15.28 14.71 0.81
CA THR A 43 15.95 14.22 2.02
C THR A 43 16.95 13.11 1.69
N ALA A 44 17.98 12.90 2.54
CA ALA A 44 18.94 11.81 2.36
C ALA A 44 18.22 10.46 2.24
N LEU A 45 17.23 10.21 3.11
CA LEU A 45 16.35 9.04 3.06
C LEU A 45 15.61 8.90 1.73
N GLY A 46 15.04 9.99 1.23
CA GLY A 46 14.33 10.00 -0.06
C GLY A 46 15.25 9.67 -1.22
N MET A 47 16.46 10.21 -1.24
CA MET A 47 17.42 9.94 -2.30
C MET A 47 17.89 8.48 -2.29
N GLU A 48 18.10 7.89 -1.11
CA GLU A 48 18.42 6.48 -0.96
C GLU A 48 17.27 5.59 -1.42
N ALA A 49 16.05 5.84 -0.94
CA ALA A 49 14.85 5.08 -1.31
C ALA A 49 14.57 5.14 -2.81
N LYS A 50 14.83 6.29 -3.46
CA LYS A 50 14.62 6.48 -4.89
C LYS A 50 15.38 5.45 -5.73
N GLY A 51 16.65 5.18 -5.38
CA GLY A 51 17.48 4.22 -6.11
C GLY A 51 16.87 2.81 -6.19
N TYR A 52 16.20 2.36 -5.12
CA TYR A 52 15.49 1.08 -5.09
C TYR A 52 14.14 1.15 -5.83
N MET A 53 13.36 2.19 -5.57
CA MET A 53 12.01 2.33 -6.12
C MET A 53 12.00 2.46 -7.64
N ASP A 54 12.95 3.19 -8.22
CA ASP A 54 13.09 3.36 -9.68
C ASP A 54 13.39 2.03 -10.41
N GLN A 55 14.02 1.08 -9.70
CA GLN A 55 14.29 -0.27 -10.19
C GLN A 55 13.18 -1.28 -9.85
N GLY A 56 12.11 -0.86 -9.18
CA GLY A 56 11.03 -1.74 -8.73
C GLY A 56 11.41 -2.66 -7.57
N MET A 57 12.52 -2.39 -6.90
CA MET A 57 13.02 -3.14 -5.73
C MET A 57 12.43 -2.61 -4.43
N LEU A 58 12.52 -3.41 -3.35
CA LEU A 58 12.15 -2.96 -2.01
C LEU A 58 13.26 -2.09 -1.41
N VAL A 59 12.85 -1.05 -0.69
CA VAL A 59 13.77 -0.28 0.17
C VAL A 59 14.21 -1.20 1.32
N PRO A 60 15.47 -1.16 1.77
CA PRO A 60 15.99 -2.03 2.84
C PRO A 60 15.11 -2.07 4.08
N ASP A 61 14.98 -3.26 4.68
CA ASP A 61 14.08 -3.52 5.79
C ASP A 61 14.36 -2.62 7.00
N GLU A 62 15.62 -2.40 7.35
CA GLU A 62 16.01 -1.54 8.48
C GLU A 62 15.47 -0.12 8.35
N LEU A 63 15.59 0.48 7.15
CA LEU A 63 15.06 1.81 6.89
C LEU A 63 13.53 1.84 6.97
N THR A 64 12.89 0.86 6.34
CA THR A 64 11.43 0.79 6.25
C THR A 64 10.80 0.57 7.61
N VAL A 65 11.36 -0.36 8.41
CA VAL A 65 10.90 -0.67 9.76
C VAL A 65 11.02 0.54 10.67
N LYS A 66 12.18 1.20 10.68
CA LYS A 66 12.41 2.37 11.53
C LYS A 66 11.37 3.46 11.30
N ILE A 67 11.15 3.82 10.04
CA ILE A 67 10.17 4.85 9.68
C ILE A 67 8.75 4.45 10.10
N LEU A 68 8.42 3.19 9.91
CA LEU A 68 7.09 2.72 10.29
C LEU A 68 6.88 2.73 11.78
N LEU A 69 7.82 2.21 12.58
CA LEU A 69 7.70 2.19 14.03
C LEU A 69 7.60 3.61 14.61
N ASP A 70 8.38 4.55 14.09
CA ASP A 70 8.27 5.97 14.47
C ASP A 70 6.87 6.55 14.13
N ARG A 71 6.26 6.11 13.02
CA ARG A 71 4.94 6.58 12.60
C ARG A 71 3.80 5.97 13.42
N VAL A 72 3.84 4.67 13.69
CA VAL A 72 2.76 4.01 14.45
C VAL A 72 2.79 4.34 15.95
N ALA A 73 3.91 4.85 16.45
CA ALA A 73 4.03 5.36 17.81
C ALA A 73 3.33 6.70 18.05
N GLN A 74 2.86 7.39 17.00
CA GLN A 74 2.20 8.68 17.13
C GLN A 74 0.80 8.54 17.76
N GLU A 75 0.36 9.63 18.39
CA GLU A 75 -0.89 9.68 19.17
C GLU A 75 -2.14 9.28 18.37
N ASP A 76 -2.19 9.66 17.09
CA ASP A 76 -3.31 9.36 16.19
C ASP A 76 -3.44 7.86 15.86
N CYS A 77 -2.40 7.07 16.12
CA CYS A 77 -2.38 5.62 15.89
C CYS A 77 -2.91 4.78 17.05
N LYS A 78 -3.17 5.39 18.21
CA LYS A 78 -3.60 4.66 19.41
C LYS A 78 -4.90 3.86 19.22
N ASN A 79 -5.83 4.38 18.46
CA ASN A 79 -7.12 3.72 18.20
C ASN A 79 -7.08 2.73 17.04
N GLY A 80 -5.96 2.59 16.38
CA GLY A 80 -5.74 1.72 15.24
C GLY A 80 -5.18 2.45 14.02
N TYR A 81 -4.95 1.71 12.96
CA TYR A 81 -4.42 2.22 11.69
C TYR A 81 -4.56 1.18 10.57
N VAL A 82 -4.42 1.63 9.32
CA VAL A 82 -4.32 0.78 8.15
C VAL A 82 -2.92 0.91 7.56
N LEU A 83 -2.16 -0.20 7.49
CA LEU A 83 -0.85 -0.26 6.85
C LEU A 83 -0.99 -0.62 5.39
N ASP A 84 -0.43 0.19 4.51
CA ASP A 84 -0.38 -0.04 3.06
C ASP A 84 1.08 -0.06 2.59
N GLY A 85 1.48 -1.21 2.04
CA GLY A 85 2.84 -1.43 1.56
C GLY A 85 3.86 -1.75 2.65
N PHE A 86 3.41 -2.17 3.81
CA PHE A 86 4.20 -2.75 4.89
C PHE A 86 3.33 -3.72 5.72
N PRO A 87 3.86 -4.88 6.15
CA PRO A 87 5.16 -5.43 5.76
C PRO A 87 5.20 -5.90 4.30
N ARG A 88 6.39 -6.04 3.73
CA ARG A 88 6.63 -6.62 2.40
C ARG A 88 7.55 -7.84 2.45
N THR A 89 8.15 -8.13 3.59
CA THR A 89 9.00 -9.30 3.79
C THR A 89 8.66 -9.95 5.12
N ILE A 90 8.99 -11.24 5.27
CA ILE A 90 8.80 -11.97 6.55
C ILE A 90 9.57 -11.29 7.69
N PRO A 91 10.85 -10.89 7.53
CA PRO A 91 11.57 -10.17 8.58
C PRO A 91 10.86 -8.87 9.04
N GLN A 92 10.28 -8.11 8.12
CA GLN A 92 9.50 -6.91 8.47
C GLN A 92 8.27 -7.28 9.32
N ALA A 93 7.56 -8.36 8.96
CA ALA A 93 6.38 -8.83 9.71
C ALA A 93 6.76 -9.29 11.13
N GLU A 94 7.86 -10.01 11.26
CA GLU A 94 8.35 -10.49 12.57
C GLU A 94 8.74 -9.33 13.49
N VAL A 95 9.41 -8.30 12.95
CA VAL A 95 9.79 -7.10 13.74
C VAL A 95 8.54 -6.33 14.15
N LEU A 96 7.54 -6.18 13.27
CA LEU A 96 6.27 -5.54 13.61
C LEU A 96 5.55 -6.30 14.74
N ASP A 97 5.44 -7.62 14.62
CA ASP A 97 4.80 -8.47 15.61
C ASP A 97 5.48 -8.37 16.98
N LYS A 98 6.80 -8.39 17.00
CA LYS A 98 7.58 -8.23 18.23
C LYS A 98 7.29 -6.87 18.89
N ALA A 99 7.35 -5.79 18.13
CA ALA A 99 7.10 -4.45 18.62
C ALA A 99 5.67 -4.30 19.18
N LEU A 100 4.67 -4.88 18.52
CA LEU A 100 3.30 -4.86 19.02
C LEU A 100 3.12 -5.73 20.27
N THR A 101 3.75 -6.90 20.32
CA THR A 101 3.69 -7.79 21.49
C THR A 101 4.27 -7.12 22.74
N GLU A 102 5.35 -6.37 22.61
CA GLU A 102 5.95 -5.59 23.70
C GLU A 102 4.98 -4.52 24.26
N LEU A 103 4.03 -4.08 23.43
CA LEU A 103 2.97 -3.13 23.81
C LEU A 103 1.66 -3.83 24.24
N ASN A 104 1.65 -5.17 24.40
CA ASN A 104 0.46 -6.00 24.61
C ASN A 104 -0.61 -5.78 23.52
N ASP A 105 -0.19 -5.66 22.26
CA ASP A 105 -1.00 -5.35 21.13
C ASP A 105 -0.73 -6.34 19.96
N LYS A 106 -1.57 -6.32 18.93
CA LYS A 106 -1.46 -7.20 17.77
C LYS A 106 -2.09 -6.61 16.52
N ILE A 107 -1.81 -7.22 15.37
CA ILE A 107 -2.58 -7.00 14.14
C ILE A 107 -3.92 -7.74 14.24
N ASP A 108 -5.01 -7.05 13.98
CA ASP A 108 -6.37 -7.62 14.01
C ASP A 108 -6.71 -8.33 12.68
N PHE A 109 -6.35 -7.73 11.55
CA PHE A 109 -6.64 -8.25 10.21
C PHE A 109 -5.50 -8.02 9.22
N ALA A 110 -5.27 -9.00 8.36
CA ALA A 110 -4.47 -8.88 7.14
C ALA A 110 -5.42 -9.12 5.95
N ILE A 111 -5.66 -8.09 5.14
CA ILE A 111 -6.56 -8.16 3.99
C ILE A 111 -5.72 -8.34 2.74
N ASN A 112 -5.84 -9.49 2.10
CA ASN A 112 -5.23 -9.75 0.80
C ASN A 112 -6.20 -9.38 -0.32
N VAL A 113 -5.83 -8.36 -1.10
CA VAL A 113 -6.56 -7.96 -2.31
C VAL A 113 -5.94 -8.72 -3.48
N ASP A 114 -6.56 -9.83 -3.86
CA ASP A 114 -6.05 -10.72 -4.89
C ASP A 114 -6.44 -10.23 -6.29
N VAL A 115 -5.44 -10.09 -7.17
CA VAL A 115 -5.60 -9.64 -8.56
C VAL A 115 -4.55 -10.31 -9.44
N PRO A 116 -4.95 -10.98 -10.53
CA PRO A 116 -4.03 -11.59 -11.48
C PRO A 116 -3.03 -10.59 -12.11
N ASP A 117 -1.81 -11.05 -12.37
CA ASP A 117 -0.71 -10.22 -12.87
C ASP A 117 -1.05 -9.48 -14.18
N GLU A 118 -1.78 -10.13 -15.09
CA GLU A 118 -2.21 -9.50 -16.35
C GLU A 118 -3.10 -8.26 -16.10
N ASN A 119 -3.97 -8.34 -15.10
CA ASN A 119 -4.82 -7.21 -14.70
C ASN A 119 -3.99 -6.12 -14.02
N ILE A 120 -2.96 -6.50 -13.23
CA ILE A 120 -2.02 -5.56 -12.62
C ILE A 120 -1.28 -4.75 -13.68
N ILE A 121 -0.68 -5.40 -14.69
CA ILE A 121 0.06 -4.72 -15.75
C ILE A 121 -0.84 -3.70 -16.45
N ARG A 122 -2.07 -4.11 -16.78
CA ARG A 122 -3.07 -3.22 -17.42
C ARG A 122 -3.46 -2.05 -16.53
N ARG A 123 -3.67 -2.28 -15.23
CA ARG A 123 -4.00 -1.21 -14.27
C ARG A 123 -2.87 -0.21 -14.08
N MET A 124 -1.64 -0.70 -13.99
CA MET A 124 -0.48 0.16 -13.74
C MET A 124 -0.15 1.07 -14.92
N SER A 125 -0.24 0.57 -16.15
CA SER A 125 0.00 1.38 -17.36
C SER A 125 -1.03 2.51 -17.52
N GLY A 126 -2.27 2.30 -17.07
CA GLY A 126 -3.33 3.31 -17.10
C GLY A 126 -3.36 4.25 -15.90
N ARG A 127 -2.58 3.99 -14.86
CA ARG A 127 -2.56 4.81 -13.63
C ARG A 127 -1.98 6.19 -13.90
N ARG A 128 -2.59 7.21 -13.28
CA ARG A 128 -2.07 8.59 -13.21
C ARG A 128 -2.06 9.03 -11.76
N ALA A 129 -1.02 9.72 -11.37
CA ALA A 129 -0.83 10.17 -9.98
C ALA A 129 -0.57 11.67 -9.91
N CYS A 130 -1.17 12.32 -8.94
CA CYS A 130 -0.84 13.68 -8.56
C CYS A 130 0.27 13.67 -7.51
N LEU A 131 1.47 14.14 -7.85
CA LEU A 131 2.59 14.19 -6.88
C LEU A 131 2.37 15.26 -5.79
N ASN A 132 1.42 16.17 -5.98
CA ASN A 132 1.17 17.22 -5.00
C ASN A 132 0.27 16.76 -3.85
N CYS A 133 -0.85 16.09 -4.14
CA CYS A 133 -1.84 15.69 -3.12
C CYS A 133 -2.00 14.18 -2.94
N GLY A 134 -1.24 13.35 -3.69
CA GLY A 134 -1.31 11.90 -3.61
C GLY A 134 -2.59 11.27 -4.19
N ALA A 135 -3.44 12.06 -4.88
CA ALA A 135 -4.60 11.52 -5.57
C ALA A 135 -4.18 10.61 -6.72
N THR A 136 -4.94 9.53 -6.93
CA THR A 136 -4.67 8.55 -7.98
C THR A 136 -5.90 8.43 -8.87
N TYR A 137 -5.66 8.38 -10.18
CA TYR A 137 -6.65 8.24 -11.24
C TYR A 137 -6.28 7.09 -12.16
N HIS A 138 -7.21 6.70 -13.01
CA HIS A 138 -6.96 5.72 -14.08
C HIS A 138 -7.63 6.20 -15.36
N ILE A 139 -6.90 6.17 -16.48
CA ILE A 139 -7.36 6.73 -17.76
C ILE A 139 -8.68 6.12 -18.25
N ALA A 140 -8.99 4.86 -17.89
CA ALA A 140 -10.21 4.17 -18.32
C ALA A 140 -11.23 3.98 -17.18
N HIS A 141 -10.78 3.72 -15.94
CA HIS A 141 -11.71 3.31 -14.86
C HIS A 141 -12.13 4.47 -13.95
N VAL A 142 -11.22 5.41 -13.68
CA VAL A 142 -11.46 6.58 -12.83
C VAL A 142 -10.76 7.76 -13.48
N PRO A 143 -11.23 8.24 -14.65
CA PRO A 143 -10.59 9.35 -15.34
C PRO A 143 -10.77 10.66 -14.56
N PRO A 144 -9.82 11.59 -14.64
CA PRO A 144 -10.02 12.96 -14.13
C PRO A 144 -11.07 13.68 -14.99
N LYS A 145 -11.73 14.69 -14.42
CA LYS A 145 -12.69 15.54 -15.14
C LYS A 145 -12.05 16.27 -16.33
N THR A 146 -10.79 16.68 -16.16
CA THR A 146 -9.97 17.28 -17.21
C THR A 146 -8.73 16.41 -17.38
N GLU A 147 -8.48 15.95 -18.59
CA GLU A 147 -7.33 15.12 -18.90
C GLU A 147 -6.01 15.77 -18.42
N GLY A 148 -5.18 15.00 -17.71
CA GLY A 148 -3.90 15.45 -17.21
C GLY A 148 -3.95 16.35 -15.97
N ILE A 149 -5.15 16.71 -15.46
CA ILE A 149 -5.31 17.63 -14.33
C ILE A 149 -5.98 16.92 -13.14
N CYS A 150 -5.41 17.12 -11.97
CA CYS A 150 -5.94 16.57 -10.73
C CYS A 150 -7.22 17.30 -10.27
N ASP A 151 -8.34 16.61 -10.18
CA ASP A 151 -9.62 17.20 -9.73
C ASP A 151 -9.58 17.72 -8.29
N ARG A 152 -8.65 17.19 -7.46
CA ARG A 152 -8.54 17.52 -6.05
C ARG A 152 -7.75 18.81 -5.78
N CYS A 153 -6.70 19.07 -6.56
CA CYS A 153 -5.79 20.19 -6.28
C CYS A 153 -5.33 20.97 -7.51
N GLY A 154 -5.81 20.65 -8.70
CA GLY A 154 -5.51 21.35 -9.95
C GLY A 154 -4.10 21.12 -10.51
N ASN A 155 -3.27 20.31 -9.86
CA ASN A 155 -1.91 20.03 -10.36
C ASN A 155 -1.92 18.95 -11.45
N GLU A 156 -0.83 18.87 -12.19
CA GLU A 156 -0.61 17.88 -13.24
C GLU A 156 -0.67 16.44 -12.71
N LEU A 157 -1.23 15.56 -13.53
CA LEU A 157 -1.23 14.11 -13.33
C LEU A 157 -0.16 13.47 -14.20
N ILE A 158 0.68 12.65 -13.61
CA ILE A 158 1.77 11.96 -14.30
C ILE A 158 1.64 10.45 -14.21
N LEU A 159 2.26 9.74 -15.17
CA LEU A 159 2.64 8.35 -15.00
C LEU A 159 3.88 8.32 -14.10
N ARG A 160 3.85 7.56 -13.02
CA ARG A 160 5.01 7.41 -12.13
C ARG A 160 6.11 6.61 -12.82
N ASP A 161 7.37 6.84 -12.45
CA ASP A 161 8.50 6.06 -12.99
C ASP A 161 8.40 4.57 -12.64
N ASP A 162 7.90 4.26 -11.43
CA ASP A 162 7.66 2.90 -10.97
C ASP A 162 6.39 2.23 -11.58
N ASP A 163 5.68 2.91 -12.48
CA ASP A 163 4.52 2.38 -13.23
C ASP A 163 4.85 2.08 -14.70
N LYS A 164 6.09 2.28 -15.14
CA LYS A 164 6.55 1.85 -16.46
C LYS A 164 6.50 0.33 -16.55
N GLU A 165 6.12 -0.21 -17.70
CA GLU A 165 5.85 -1.64 -17.88
C GLU A 165 7.00 -2.55 -17.43
N GLU A 166 8.24 -2.19 -17.75
CA GLU A 166 9.42 -2.93 -17.36
C GLU A 166 9.58 -2.95 -15.82
N THR A 167 9.41 -1.79 -15.19
CA THR A 167 9.48 -1.67 -13.72
C THR A 167 8.35 -2.45 -13.05
N VAL A 168 7.13 -2.42 -13.62
CA VAL A 168 5.99 -3.19 -13.12
C VAL A 168 6.26 -4.69 -13.14
N LYS A 169 6.84 -5.22 -14.23
CA LYS A 169 7.24 -6.64 -14.31
C LYS A 169 8.24 -7.01 -13.22
N ASN A 170 9.26 -6.17 -13.01
CA ASN A 170 10.21 -6.41 -11.92
C ASN A 170 9.55 -6.35 -10.54
N ARG A 171 8.65 -5.40 -10.31
CA ARG A 171 7.88 -5.31 -9.05
C ARG A 171 7.02 -6.54 -8.79
N LEU A 172 6.45 -7.16 -9.84
CA LEU A 172 5.69 -8.41 -9.71
C LEU A 172 6.62 -9.57 -9.33
N THR A 173 7.80 -9.68 -9.97
CA THR A 173 8.80 -10.68 -9.58
C THR A 173 9.19 -10.53 -8.11
N VAL A 174 9.54 -9.32 -7.68
CA VAL A 174 9.91 -9.03 -6.28
C VAL A 174 8.72 -9.31 -5.34
N TYR A 175 7.49 -9.01 -5.76
CA TYR A 175 6.28 -9.31 -4.97
C TYR A 175 6.13 -10.81 -4.75
N HIS A 176 6.22 -11.62 -5.81
CA HIS A 176 6.06 -13.07 -5.70
C HIS A 176 7.15 -13.72 -4.84
N GLU A 177 8.39 -13.24 -4.97
CA GLU A 177 9.51 -13.79 -4.21
C GLU A 177 9.52 -13.38 -2.73
N GLN A 178 9.17 -12.13 -2.42
CA GLN A 178 9.44 -11.56 -1.09
C GLN A 178 8.18 -11.23 -0.30
N THR A 179 7.08 -10.85 -0.97
CA THR A 179 5.88 -10.34 -0.31
C THR A 179 4.75 -11.38 -0.27
N GLN A 180 4.56 -12.13 -1.32
CA GLN A 180 3.52 -13.17 -1.39
C GLN A 180 3.62 -14.19 -0.24
N PRO A 181 4.80 -14.61 0.25
CA PRO A 181 4.91 -15.51 1.42
C PRO A 181 4.25 -14.97 2.69
N LEU A 182 3.96 -13.67 2.78
CA LEU A 182 3.20 -13.10 3.89
C LEU A 182 1.76 -13.59 3.96
N ILE A 183 1.19 -14.06 2.86
CA ILE A 183 -0.15 -14.66 2.81
C ILE A 183 -0.17 -15.88 3.74
N ASP A 184 0.78 -16.80 3.57
CA ASP A 184 0.90 -17.98 4.42
C ASP A 184 1.21 -17.60 5.87
N PHE A 185 2.06 -16.61 6.09
CA PHE A 185 2.42 -16.11 7.42
C PHE A 185 1.19 -15.61 8.19
N TYR A 186 0.33 -14.79 7.59
CA TYR A 186 -0.88 -14.28 8.24
C TYR A 186 -2.04 -15.28 8.24
N THR A 187 -2.05 -16.25 7.31
CA THR A 187 -2.96 -17.41 7.36
C THR A 187 -2.67 -18.25 8.60
N ALA A 188 -1.41 -18.58 8.87
CA ALA A 188 -0.99 -19.33 10.05
C ALA A 188 -1.35 -18.61 11.37
N LYS A 189 -1.43 -17.27 11.35
CA LYS A 189 -1.89 -16.46 12.49
C LYS A 189 -3.41 -16.36 12.63
N GLY A 190 -4.16 -16.85 11.66
CA GLY A 190 -5.64 -16.82 11.65
C GLY A 190 -6.25 -15.43 11.44
N VAL A 191 -5.47 -14.45 10.95
CA VAL A 191 -5.91 -13.07 10.74
C VAL A 191 -6.07 -12.70 9.26
N LEU A 192 -5.71 -13.59 8.33
CA LEU A 192 -5.83 -13.34 6.89
C LEU A 192 -7.30 -13.39 6.44
N LYS A 193 -7.65 -12.46 5.56
CA LYS A 193 -8.91 -12.45 4.78
C LYS A 193 -8.58 -12.17 3.32
N ASP A 194 -9.00 -13.07 2.42
CA ASP A 194 -8.82 -12.90 0.98
C ASP A 194 -10.04 -12.20 0.37
N VAL A 195 -9.80 -11.25 -0.52
CA VAL A 195 -10.83 -10.52 -1.25
C VAL A 195 -10.45 -10.44 -2.71
N ASP A 196 -11.40 -10.79 -3.60
CA ASP A 196 -11.26 -10.65 -5.05
C ASP A 196 -11.19 -9.17 -5.44
N GLY A 197 -9.98 -8.71 -5.78
CA GLY A 197 -9.70 -7.34 -6.19
C GLY A 197 -9.97 -7.05 -7.67
N THR A 198 -10.51 -8.00 -8.44
CA THR A 198 -10.85 -7.80 -9.86
C THR A 198 -12.16 -7.06 -10.07
N GLN A 199 -13.01 -7.04 -9.06
CA GLN A 199 -14.34 -6.43 -9.06
C GLN A 199 -14.30 -4.91 -9.01
N ASP A 200 -15.48 -4.28 -9.13
CA ASP A 200 -15.60 -2.83 -8.97
C ASP A 200 -15.15 -2.37 -7.57
N MET A 201 -14.55 -1.19 -7.52
CA MET A 201 -13.95 -0.61 -6.30
C MET A 201 -14.88 -0.65 -5.09
N GLN A 202 -16.18 -0.34 -5.27
CA GLN A 202 -17.17 -0.34 -4.20
C GLN A 202 -17.49 -1.76 -3.74
N VAL A 203 -17.60 -2.73 -4.66
CA VAL A 203 -17.86 -4.13 -4.33
C VAL A 203 -16.69 -4.73 -3.55
N VAL A 204 -15.45 -4.43 -3.96
CA VAL A 204 -14.25 -4.84 -3.21
C VAL A 204 -14.29 -4.26 -1.80
N PHE A 205 -14.64 -2.98 -1.66
CA PHE A 205 -14.76 -2.32 -0.36
C PHE A 205 -15.82 -2.99 0.54
N ASP A 206 -17.02 -3.24 0.00
CA ASP A 206 -18.11 -3.86 0.75
C ASP A 206 -17.73 -5.27 1.22
N ASN A 207 -17.03 -6.04 0.38
CA ASN A 207 -16.50 -7.36 0.75
C ASN A 207 -15.44 -7.27 1.87
N ILE A 208 -14.55 -6.27 1.81
CA ILE A 208 -13.58 -6.02 2.90
C ILE A 208 -14.32 -5.71 4.20
N ILE A 209 -15.31 -4.81 4.15
CA ILE A 209 -16.07 -4.44 5.36
C ILE A 209 -16.80 -5.65 5.95
N ALA A 210 -17.40 -6.49 5.11
CA ALA A 210 -18.03 -7.73 5.57
C ALA A 210 -17.03 -8.66 6.31
N CYS A 211 -15.76 -8.72 5.85
CA CYS A 211 -14.71 -9.46 6.52
C CYS A 211 -14.27 -8.85 7.87
N LEU A 212 -14.31 -7.51 7.98
CA LEU A 212 -13.88 -6.80 9.20
C LEU A 212 -14.95 -6.78 10.29
N GLU A 213 -16.22 -6.94 9.92
CA GLU A 213 -17.39 -6.89 10.81
C GLU A 213 -17.93 -8.29 11.16
N ALA A 214 -17.33 -9.37 10.61
CA ALA A 214 -17.68 -10.77 10.90
C ALA A 214 -17.01 -11.27 12.18
#